data_9bcd3fd5b7a103bbd79f4d4e7d86e957
#
_entry.id   9bcd3fd5b7a103bbd79f4d4e7d86e957
#
_cell.length_a   1.000
_cell.length_b   1.000
_cell.length_c   1.000
_cell.angle_alpha   90.00
_cell.angle_beta   90.00
_cell.angle_gamma   90.00
#
_symmetry.space_group_name_H-M   'P 1'
#
loop_
_entity.id
_entity.type
_entity.pdbx_description
1 polymer ?
#
loop_
_entity_poly.entity_id
_entity_poly.type
_entity_poly.pdbx_seq_one_letter_code
_entity_poly.pdbx_strand_id
1 'polypeptide(L)'
;MKTSYRVIAILLMASLMCGFGAAPHPEPAGDCALECVLKKMDAAAANFHTTQADFAWDQYQRVVDEHDVQKGTVYYRREGNQIEMMAEIKEPDAKFVLYRDGKLQVYQPKIEQVMVYPTSNRNEIESYLVLGFGGSGQDLMKSFDVSYLGDETVDGIATAQLQLIPKSAAFRNNISKILLWIDLSRGISVQQKFVQGQGDSRLAKYSEVRVNAKIGNDVFQLKTTKKTQFVSPRG
;
A
#
# COMPACT_ATOMS: atom_id res chain seq x y z
N MET A 1 -64.84 59.16 37.18
CA MET A 1 -65.71 59.10 35.98
C MET A 1 -64.77 58.77 34.77
N LYS A 2 -65.19 57.76 34.02
CA LYS A 2 -64.82 57.50 32.62
C LYS A 2 -63.56 56.63 32.47
N THR A 3 -63.75 55.45 32.29
CA THR A 3 -64.17 54.54 31.20
C THR A 3 -62.98 54.08 30.37
N SER A 4 -62.69 52.87 30.56
CA SER A 4 -61.68 52.03 29.88
C SER A 4 -62.02 51.73 28.44
N TYR A 5 -61.01 51.61 27.56
CA TYR A 5 -61.05 50.77 26.36
C TYR A 5 -59.80 49.92 26.32
N ARG A 6 -59.99 48.61 26.49
CA ARG A 6 -59.01 47.59 26.27
C ARG A 6 -58.93 47.30 24.76
N VAL A 7 -57.74 47.46 24.17
CA VAL A 7 -57.46 46.97 22.84
C VAL A 7 -56.58 45.75 22.99
N ILE A 8 -57.14 44.62 22.64
CA ILE A 8 -56.44 43.31 22.60
C ILE A 8 -55.67 43.30 21.27
N ALA A 9 -54.35 43.38 21.37
CA ALA A 9 -53.42 43.06 20.25
C ALA A 9 -53.07 41.58 20.30
N ILE A 10 -53.59 40.82 19.34
CA ILE A 10 -53.23 39.43 19.12
C ILE A 10 -51.88 39.41 18.38
N LEU A 11 -50.81 39.06 19.08
CA LEU A 11 -49.49 38.83 18.48
C LEU A 11 -49.45 37.40 17.97
N LEU A 12 -49.51 37.23 16.65
CA LEU A 12 -49.25 35.95 15.97
C LEU A 12 -47.74 35.69 16.02
N MET A 13 -47.32 34.74 16.89
CA MET A 13 -45.96 34.26 16.98
C MET A 13 -45.79 33.18 15.93
N ALA A 14 -45.21 33.51 14.77
CA ALA A 14 -44.76 32.55 13.77
C ALA A 14 -43.48 31.88 14.29
N SER A 15 -43.59 30.68 14.82
CA SER A 15 -42.46 29.84 15.20
C SER A 15 -41.77 29.28 13.95
N LEU A 16 -40.64 29.90 13.60
CA LEU A 16 -39.73 29.42 12.57
C LEU A 16 -38.97 28.18 13.14
N MET A 17 -39.51 27.00 12.86
CA MET A 17 -38.77 25.76 13.11
C MET A 17 -37.60 25.68 12.14
N CYS A 18 -36.41 26.13 12.56
CA CYS A 18 -35.13 25.69 11.94
C CYS A 18 -34.97 24.19 12.15
N GLY A 19 -35.32 23.43 11.12
CA GLY A 19 -34.97 22.03 11.03
C GLY A 19 -33.43 21.90 10.99
N PHE A 20 -32.83 21.54 12.10
CA PHE A 20 -31.46 21.01 12.10
C PHE A 20 -31.52 19.72 11.30
N GLY A 21 -31.14 19.77 10.01
CA GLY A 21 -30.82 18.62 9.23
C GLY A 21 -29.61 17.95 9.88
N ALA A 22 -29.86 16.83 10.56
CA ALA A 22 -28.78 15.95 11.01
C ALA A 22 -27.97 15.60 9.77
N ALA A 23 -26.69 15.93 9.77
CA ALA A 23 -25.76 15.43 8.77
C ALA A 23 -25.87 13.89 8.76
N PRO A 24 -25.90 13.23 7.60
CA PRO A 24 -25.95 11.79 7.56
C PRO A 24 -24.70 11.27 8.30
N HIS A 25 -24.93 10.60 9.41
CA HIS A 25 -23.88 9.77 10.03
C HIS A 25 -23.48 8.76 8.96
N PRO A 26 -22.16 8.56 8.70
CA PRO A 26 -21.74 7.45 7.87
C PRO A 26 -22.25 6.17 8.53
N GLU A 27 -23.07 5.40 7.80
CA GLU A 27 -23.46 4.06 8.24
C GLU A 27 -22.19 3.27 8.57
N PRO A 28 -22.19 2.48 9.66
CA PRO A 28 -21.06 1.60 9.94
C PRO A 28 -20.87 0.70 8.72
N ALA A 29 -19.70 0.77 8.10
CA ALA A 29 -19.31 -0.06 6.98
C ALA A 29 -19.25 -1.52 7.47
N GLY A 30 -20.40 -2.21 7.41
CA GLY A 30 -20.53 -3.63 7.70
C GLY A 30 -19.82 -4.49 6.65
N ASP A 31 -20.10 -5.79 6.63
CA ASP A 31 -19.48 -6.82 5.78
C ASP A 31 -19.30 -6.45 4.29
N CYS A 32 -20.04 -5.47 3.78
CA CYS A 32 -19.91 -4.94 2.43
C CYS A 32 -18.62 -4.11 2.21
N ALA A 33 -18.00 -3.55 3.25
CA ALA A 33 -16.86 -2.65 3.08
C ALA A 33 -15.62 -3.40 2.58
N LEU A 34 -15.27 -4.53 3.19
CA LEU A 34 -14.16 -5.37 2.73
C LEU A 34 -14.39 -5.85 1.29
N GLU A 35 -15.58 -6.39 1.00
CA GLU A 35 -15.91 -6.89 -0.34
C GLU A 35 -15.84 -5.78 -1.41
N CYS A 36 -16.31 -4.57 -1.08
CA CYS A 36 -16.24 -3.43 -1.98
C CYS A 36 -14.79 -3.01 -2.28
N VAL A 37 -13.90 -3.01 -1.27
CA VAL A 37 -12.48 -2.73 -1.47
C VAL A 37 -11.82 -3.82 -2.31
N LEU A 38 -12.06 -5.09 -2.01
CA LEU A 38 -11.52 -6.22 -2.78
C LEU A 38 -11.98 -6.19 -4.23
N LYS A 39 -13.24 -5.87 -4.53
CA LYS A 39 -13.74 -5.70 -5.90
C LYS A 39 -13.04 -4.56 -6.65
N LYS A 40 -12.72 -3.44 -5.97
CA LYS A 40 -11.94 -2.35 -6.58
C LYS A 40 -10.52 -2.80 -6.91
N MET A 41 -9.88 -3.55 -6.02
CA MET A 41 -8.58 -4.14 -6.26
C MET A 41 -8.61 -5.14 -7.42
N ASP A 42 -9.65 -5.99 -7.52
CA ASP A 42 -9.84 -6.91 -8.65
C ASP A 42 -9.95 -6.17 -9.98
N ALA A 43 -10.72 -5.08 -10.02
CA ALA A 43 -10.88 -4.25 -11.21
C ALA A 43 -9.56 -3.57 -11.62
N ALA A 44 -8.77 -3.10 -10.65
CA ALA A 44 -7.44 -2.53 -10.90
C ALA A 44 -6.46 -3.61 -11.41
N ALA A 45 -6.47 -4.79 -10.81
CA ALA A 45 -5.60 -5.91 -11.17
C ALA A 45 -5.89 -6.49 -12.57
N ALA A 46 -7.14 -6.49 -13.00
CA ALA A 46 -7.56 -6.99 -14.31
C ALA A 46 -6.92 -6.21 -15.47
N ASN A 47 -6.66 -4.92 -15.28
CA ASN A 47 -6.07 -4.03 -16.26
C ASN A 47 -4.60 -3.67 -15.96
N PHE A 48 -3.99 -4.37 -15.02
CA PHE A 48 -2.62 -4.08 -14.61
C PHE A 48 -1.60 -4.66 -15.57
N HIS A 49 -0.76 -3.81 -16.16
CA HIS A 49 0.40 -4.18 -16.97
C HIS A 49 1.70 -3.66 -16.37
N THR A 50 1.72 -2.41 -15.95
CA THR A 50 2.90 -1.78 -15.35
C THR A 50 2.50 -0.80 -14.26
N THR A 51 3.42 -0.56 -13.32
CA THR A 51 3.34 0.57 -12.39
C THR A 51 4.73 1.16 -12.18
N GLN A 52 4.79 2.48 -12.13
CA GLN A 52 5.92 3.25 -11.65
C GLN A 52 5.43 4.12 -10.50
N ALA A 53 6.21 4.17 -9.41
CA ALA A 53 5.92 5.05 -8.27
C ALA A 53 7.22 5.50 -7.62
N ASP A 54 7.24 6.71 -7.07
CA ASP A 54 8.26 7.11 -6.13
C ASP A 54 7.89 6.58 -4.74
N PHE A 55 8.89 6.22 -3.95
CA PHE A 55 8.67 5.69 -2.61
C PHE A 55 9.59 6.33 -1.56
N ALA A 56 9.09 6.35 -0.33
CA ALA A 56 9.87 6.53 0.88
C ALA A 56 9.62 5.32 1.78
N TRP A 57 10.67 4.57 2.09
CA TRP A 57 10.65 3.45 3.03
C TRP A 57 11.28 3.88 4.33
N ASP A 58 10.52 3.81 5.41
CA ASP A 58 10.97 4.07 6.77
C ASP A 58 11.05 2.73 7.51
N GLN A 59 12.27 2.28 7.77
CA GLN A 59 12.56 1.09 8.54
C GLN A 59 12.75 1.48 10.00
N TYR A 60 11.79 1.12 10.85
CA TYR A 60 11.86 1.33 12.29
C TYR A 60 12.42 0.08 12.99
N GLN A 61 13.44 0.26 13.82
CA GLN A 61 14.06 -0.76 14.66
C GLN A 61 13.70 -0.49 16.12
N ARG A 62 12.76 -1.25 16.66
CA ARG A 62 12.18 -1.02 17.98
C ARG A 62 13.18 -1.11 19.13
N VAL A 63 14.17 -1.99 19.04
CA VAL A 63 15.13 -2.24 20.14
C VAL A 63 16.03 -1.03 20.39
N VAL A 64 16.45 -0.35 19.33
CA VAL A 64 17.36 0.83 19.38
C VAL A 64 16.61 2.15 19.20
N ASP A 65 15.29 2.09 18.91
CA ASP A 65 14.44 3.25 18.62
C ASP A 65 14.99 4.11 17.48
N GLU A 66 15.45 3.45 16.41
CA GLU A 66 16.05 4.09 15.26
C GLU A 66 15.20 3.94 14.01
N HIS A 67 15.29 4.95 13.13
CA HIS A 67 14.66 4.99 11.82
C HIS A 67 15.73 5.08 10.73
N ASP A 68 15.64 4.21 9.71
CA ASP A 68 16.41 4.28 8.48
C ASP A 68 15.48 4.56 7.31
N VAL A 69 15.61 5.75 6.72
CA VAL A 69 14.74 6.18 5.62
C VAL A 69 15.46 6.03 4.29
N GLN A 70 14.85 5.27 3.39
CA GLN A 70 15.33 5.05 2.02
C GLN A 70 14.30 5.63 1.04
N LYS A 71 14.80 6.33 0.00
CA LYS A 71 13.94 6.89 -1.05
C LYS A 71 14.38 6.47 -2.42
N GLY A 72 13.43 6.37 -3.32
CA GLY A 72 13.73 5.95 -4.69
C GLY A 72 12.50 5.83 -5.57
N THR A 73 12.64 5.06 -6.63
CA THR A 73 11.55 4.78 -7.58
C THR A 73 11.40 3.28 -7.71
N VAL A 74 10.17 2.78 -7.70
CA VAL A 74 9.84 1.37 -7.92
C VAL A 74 9.08 1.21 -9.22
N TYR A 75 9.39 0.14 -9.92
CA TYR A 75 8.78 -0.25 -11.18
C TYR A 75 8.27 -1.68 -11.06
N TYR A 76 7.05 -1.92 -11.52
CA TYR A 76 6.46 -3.24 -11.65
C TYR A 76 6.02 -3.46 -13.09
N ARG A 77 6.16 -4.69 -13.56
CA ARG A 77 5.63 -5.13 -14.84
C ARG A 77 5.09 -6.54 -14.72
N ARG A 78 3.95 -6.78 -15.39
CA ARG A 78 3.38 -8.10 -15.58
C ARG A 78 3.47 -8.48 -17.04
N GLU A 79 4.13 -9.59 -17.35
CA GLU A 79 4.15 -10.22 -18.65
C GLU A 79 3.59 -11.64 -18.55
N GLY A 80 2.35 -11.83 -19.02
CA GLY A 80 1.60 -13.08 -18.78
C GLY A 80 1.44 -13.36 -17.29
N ASN A 81 2.00 -14.48 -16.84
CA ASN A 81 1.98 -14.88 -15.42
C ASN A 81 3.26 -14.48 -14.66
N GLN A 82 4.16 -13.74 -15.30
CA GLN A 82 5.41 -13.33 -14.67
C GLN A 82 5.32 -11.91 -14.16
N ILE A 83 5.86 -11.70 -12.97
CA ILE A 83 6.02 -10.38 -12.37
C ILE A 83 7.50 -10.03 -12.37
N GLU A 84 7.81 -8.85 -12.84
CA GLU A 84 9.13 -8.23 -12.68
C GLU A 84 8.99 -7.00 -11.79
N MET A 85 9.98 -6.77 -10.95
CA MET A 85 10.06 -5.58 -10.09
C MET A 85 11.48 -5.06 -10.07
N MET A 86 11.62 -3.74 -10.22
CA MET A 86 12.86 -3.03 -9.97
C MET A 86 12.59 -1.93 -8.95
N ALA A 87 13.35 -1.91 -7.85
CA ALA A 87 13.40 -0.76 -6.95
C ALA A 87 14.79 -0.12 -7.06
N GLU A 88 14.80 1.13 -7.50
CA GLU A 88 15.98 1.99 -7.55
C GLU A 88 16.01 2.85 -6.29
N ILE A 89 16.73 2.42 -5.28
CA ILE A 89 16.96 3.20 -4.06
C ILE A 89 18.06 4.22 -4.38
N LYS A 90 17.76 5.51 -4.16
CA LYS A 90 18.65 6.63 -4.47
C LYS A 90 19.29 7.22 -3.23
N GLU A 91 18.58 7.17 -2.11
CA GLU A 91 18.99 7.71 -0.82
C GLU A 91 18.85 6.64 0.28
N PRO A 92 19.77 6.61 1.28
CA PRO A 92 21.01 7.40 1.40
C PRO A 92 22.13 6.94 0.46
N ASP A 93 22.20 5.63 0.16
CA ASP A 93 23.17 5.01 -0.74
C ASP A 93 22.43 4.32 -1.90
N ALA A 94 23.00 4.44 -3.11
CA ALA A 94 22.44 3.81 -4.29
C ALA A 94 22.41 2.28 -4.12
N LYS A 95 21.23 1.69 -4.31
CA LYS A 95 20.97 0.25 -4.27
C LYS A 95 19.88 -0.10 -5.28
N PHE A 96 20.02 -1.23 -5.95
CA PHE A 96 19.04 -1.71 -6.91
C PHE A 96 18.53 -3.07 -6.47
N VAL A 97 17.22 -3.23 -6.39
CA VAL A 97 16.58 -4.50 -6.04
C VAL A 97 15.78 -4.96 -7.23
N LEU A 98 16.25 -5.99 -7.91
CA LEU A 98 15.59 -6.60 -9.06
C LEU A 98 14.99 -7.94 -8.69
N TYR A 99 13.69 -8.09 -8.91
CA TYR A 99 13.05 -9.41 -8.98
C TYR A 99 12.73 -9.72 -10.43
N ARG A 100 13.28 -10.82 -10.91
CA ARG A 100 13.06 -11.31 -12.27
C ARG A 100 13.37 -12.80 -12.35
N ASP A 101 12.60 -13.55 -13.13
CA ASP A 101 12.79 -14.99 -13.37
C ASP A 101 12.91 -15.82 -12.08
N GLY A 102 12.11 -15.45 -11.05
CA GLY A 102 12.11 -16.13 -9.76
C GLY A 102 13.39 -15.91 -8.94
N LYS A 103 14.18 -14.89 -9.23
CA LYS A 103 15.39 -14.50 -8.49
C LYS A 103 15.26 -13.09 -7.95
N LEU A 104 15.58 -12.92 -6.69
CA LEU A 104 15.75 -11.60 -6.09
C LEU A 104 17.24 -11.25 -6.10
N GLN A 105 17.59 -10.13 -6.71
CA GLN A 105 18.96 -9.64 -6.84
C GLN A 105 19.08 -8.27 -6.19
N VAL A 106 20.06 -8.09 -5.33
CA VAL A 106 20.34 -6.79 -4.68
C VAL A 106 21.71 -6.32 -5.09
N TYR A 107 21.77 -5.30 -5.92
CA TYR A 107 23.01 -4.69 -6.39
C TYR A 107 23.36 -3.46 -5.55
N GLN A 108 24.57 -3.46 -5.01
CA GLN A 108 25.19 -2.37 -4.27
C GLN A 108 26.39 -1.84 -5.06
N PRO A 109 26.24 -0.76 -5.85
CA PRO A 109 27.32 -0.24 -6.69
C PRO A 109 28.57 0.18 -5.92
N LYS A 110 28.39 0.72 -4.71
CA LYS A 110 29.48 1.20 -3.85
C LYS A 110 30.53 0.13 -3.52
N ILE A 111 30.10 -1.13 -3.45
CA ILE A 111 30.95 -2.29 -3.19
C ILE A 111 31.03 -3.25 -4.38
N GLU A 112 30.47 -2.84 -5.53
CA GLU A 112 30.43 -3.63 -6.77
C GLU A 112 29.95 -5.09 -6.57
N GLN A 113 28.89 -5.27 -5.75
CA GLN A 113 28.40 -6.59 -5.41
C GLN A 113 26.91 -6.76 -5.72
N VAL A 114 26.56 -7.90 -6.31
CA VAL A 114 25.18 -8.38 -6.47
C VAL A 114 24.97 -9.58 -5.57
N MET A 115 24.08 -9.47 -4.60
CA MET A 115 23.57 -10.59 -3.81
C MET A 115 22.42 -11.24 -4.57
N VAL A 116 22.51 -12.55 -4.81
CA VAL A 116 21.48 -13.32 -5.53
C VAL A 116 20.77 -14.26 -4.56
N TYR A 117 19.49 -14.02 -4.32
CA TYR A 117 18.66 -14.86 -3.47
C TYR A 117 17.76 -15.74 -4.35
N PRO A 118 17.98 -17.05 -4.41
CA PRO A 118 17.04 -17.94 -5.07
C PRO A 118 15.74 -17.99 -4.28
N THR A 119 14.62 -17.92 -4.97
CA THR A 119 13.30 -17.93 -4.33
C THR A 119 12.70 -19.33 -4.47
N SER A 120 12.61 -20.07 -3.36
CA SER A 120 12.08 -21.44 -3.34
C SER A 120 10.56 -21.50 -3.55
N ASN A 121 9.84 -20.43 -3.20
CA ASN A 121 8.39 -20.33 -3.41
C ASN A 121 8.07 -19.06 -4.21
N ARG A 122 8.14 -19.18 -5.52
CA ARG A 122 7.92 -18.07 -6.45
C ARG A 122 6.55 -17.41 -6.27
N ASN A 123 5.49 -18.20 -6.22
CA ASN A 123 4.12 -17.67 -6.14
C ASN A 123 3.91 -16.87 -4.85
N GLU A 124 4.48 -17.35 -3.75
CA GLU A 124 4.41 -16.66 -2.47
C GLU A 124 5.13 -15.30 -2.53
N ILE A 125 6.35 -15.27 -3.03
CA ILE A 125 7.12 -14.02 -3.14
C ILE A 125 6.44 -13.04 -4.09
N GLU A 126 5.97 -13.50 -5.24
CA GLU A 126 5.24 -12.66 -6.18
C GLU A 126 3.98 -12.06 -5.56
N SER A 127 3.24 -12.81 -4.72
CA SER A 127 2.07 -12.28 -4.03
C SER A 127 2.39 -11.12 -3.08
N TYR A 128 3.59 -11.12 -2.48
CA TYR A 128 4.07 -10.02 -1.64
C TYR A 128 4.60 -8.83 -2.44
N LEU A 129 5.24 -9.09 -3.57
CA LEU A 129 5.80 -8.03 -4.40
C LEU A 129 4.71 -7.15 -5.02
N VAL A 130 3.59 -7.73 -5.40
CA VAL A 130 2.48 -7.01 -6.04
C VAL A 130 1.41 -6.51 -5.06
N LEU A 131 1.67 -6.60 -3.74
CA LEU A 131 0.73 -6.10 -2.74
C LEU A 131 0.31 -4.66 -3.04
N GLY A 132 -0.96 -4.51 -3.41
CA GLY A 132 -1.54 -3.20 -3.67
C GLY A 132 -1.22 -2.56 -5.02
N PHE A 133 -0.37 -3.17 -5.89
CA PHE A 133 -0.06 -2.61 -7.21
C PHE A 133 -0.46 -3.49 -8.39
N GLY A 134 -1.15 -4.55 -8.19
CA GLY A 134 -1.55 -5.46 -9.25
C GLY A 134 -1.97 -6.82 -8.73
N GLY A 135 -1.88 -7.02 -7.42
CA GLY A 135 -2.50 -8.15 -6.74
C GLY A 135 -4.01 -7.96 -6.69
N SER A 136 -4.77 -8.97 -7.10
CA SER A 136 -6.22 -8.95 -6.96
C SER A 136 -6.64 -9.16 -5.50
N GLY A 137 -7.85 -8.70 -5.14
CA GLY A 137 -8.45 -9.01 -3.84
C GLY A 137 -8.59 -10.51 -3.62
N GLN A 138 -8.91 -11.27 -4.68
CA GLN A 138 -8.98 -12.73 -4.61
C GLN A 138 -7.62 -13.37 -4.33
N ASP A 139 -6.52 -12.87 -4.90
CA ASP A 139 -5.19 -13.39 -4.63
C ASP A 139 -4.72 -13.04 -3.21
N LEU A 140 -5.12 -11.87 -2.69
CA LEU A 140 -4.92 -11.54 -1.28
C LEU A 140 -5.59 -12.57 -0.37
N MET A 141 -6.85 -12.89 -0.61
CA MET A 141 -7.61 -13.84 0.20
C MET A 141 -7.03 -15.27 0.16
N LYS A 142 -6.30 -15.64 -0.89
CA LYS A 142 -5.59 -16.93 -0.96
C LYS A 142 -4.39 -16.98 -0.01
N SER A 143 -3.63 -15.89 0.07
CA SER A 143 -2.35 -15.83 0.79
C SER A 143 -2.47 -15.28 2.21
N PHE A 144 -3.55 -14.52 2.50
CA PHE A 144 -3.74 -13.82 3.78
C PHE A 144 -5.13 -14.02 4.35
N ASP A 145 -5.24 -13.92 5.67
CA ASP A 145 -6.49 -13.60 6.35
C ASP A 145 -6.61 -12.07 6.35
N VAL A 146 -7.64 -11.57 5.67
CA VAL A 146 -7.81 -10.14 5.40
C VAL A 146 -8.94 -9.58 6.25
N SER A 147 -8.70 -8.45 6.91
CA SER A 147 -9.68 -7.70 7.68
C SER A 147 -9.69 -6.24 7.24
N TYR A 148 -10.88 -5.66 7.17
CA TYR A 148 -11.06 -4.22 7.00
C TYR A 148 -11.00 -3.54 8.37
N LEU A 149 -10.18 -2.48 8.50
CA LEU A 149 -9.99 -1.76 9.75
C LEU A 149 -10.70 -0.41 9.79
N GLY A 150 -11.13 0.09 8.64
CA GLY A 150 -11.82 1.38 8.53
C GLY A 150 -11.29 2.22 7.37
N ASP A 151 -11.90 3.38 7.17
CA ASP A 151 -11.45 4.38 6.20
C ASP A 151 -10.52 5.38 6.90
N GLU A 152 -9.48 5.81 6.17
CA GLU A 152 -8.50 6.79 6.63
C GLU A 152 -8.09 7.70 5.47
N THR A 153 -7.75 8.95 5.76
CA THR A 153 -7.16 9.85 4.76
C THR A 153 -5.65 9.84 4.89
N VAL A 154 -4.95 9.41 3.85
CA VAL A 154 -3.49 9.40 3.77
C VAL A 154 -3.03 10.41 2.72
N ASP A 155 -2.29 11.42 3.16
CA ASP A 155 -1.76 12.50 2.30
C ASP A 155 -2.83 13.11 1.36
N GLY A 156 -4.08 13.30 1.88
CA GLY A 156 -5.23 13.86 1.15
C GLY A 156 -6.00 12.85 0.30
N ILE A 157 -5.61 11.59 0.27
CA ILE A 157 -6.27 10.51 -0.48
C ILE A 157 -7.18 9.72 0.46
N ALA A 158 -8.46 9.58 0.10
CA ALA A 158 -9.39 8.70 0.83
C ALA A 158 -9.00 7.24 0.60
N THR A 159 -8.70 6.52 1.68
CA THR A 159 -8.23 5.15 1.65
C THR A 159 -9.04 4.24 2.55
N ALA A 160 -9.09 2.95 2.21
CA ALA A 160 -9.50 1.87 3.09
C ALA A 160 -8.26 1.20 3.69
N GLN A 161 -8.22 1.06 5.00
CA GLN A 161 -7.16 0.35 5.69
C GLN A 161 -7.51 -1.14 5.80
N LEU A 162 -6.66 -2.00 5.25
CA LEU A 162 -6.75 -3.45 5.36
C LEU A 162 -5.63 -4.00 6.24
N GLN A 163 -5.95 -4.98 7.09
CA GLN A 163 -4.96 -5.81 7.78
C GLN A 163 -4.87 -7.18 7.11
N LEU A 164 -3.66 -7.63 6.86
CA LEU A 164 -3.35 -8.91 6.26
C LEU A 164 -2.49 -9.72 7.23
N ILE A 165 -2.96 -10.90 7.61
CA ILE A 165 -2.19 -11.88 8.38
C ILE A 165 -1.76 -12.99 7.42
N PRO A 166 -0.45 -13.25 7.21
CA PRO A 166 0.00 -14.29 6.30
C PRO A 166 -0.49 -15.67 6.74
N LYS A 167 -1.02 -16.48 5.80
CA LYS A 167 -1.43 -17.87 6.07
C LYS A 167 -0.21 -18.80 6.17
N SER A 168 0.86 -18.51 5.41
CA SER A 168 2.10 -19.25 5.47
C SER A 168 2.82 -19.08 6.82
N ALA A 169 3.06 -20.15 7.53
CA ALA A 169 3.78 -20.14 8.81
C ALA A 169 5.23 -19.67 8.62
N ALA A 170 5.89 -20.08 7.54
CA ALA A 170 7.25 -19.66 7.23
C ALA A 170 7.39 -18.15 7.07
N PHE A 171 6.36 -17.52 6.47
CA PHE A 171 6.35 -16.08 6.29
C PHE A 171 5.98 -15.32 7.59
N ARG A 172 5.03 -15.85 8.38
CA ARG A 172 4.66 -15.26 9.68
C ARG A 172 5.81 -15.16 10.68
N ASN A 173 6.81 -16.04 10.56
CA ASN A 173 8.02 -15.97 11.39
C ASN A 173 8.80 -14.67 11.19
N ASN A 174 8.70 -14.07 10.01
CA ASN A 174 9.39 -12.84 9.65
C ASN A 174 8.43 -11.62 9.66
N ILE A 175 7.23 -11.78 9.13
CA ILE A 175 6.22 -10.71 9.00
C ILE A 175 4.95 -11.14 9.74
N SER A 176 4.68 -10.54 10.88
CA SER A 176 3.51 -10.90 11.71
C SER A 176 2.21 -10.40 11.09
N LYS A 177 2.21 -9.22 10.49
CA LYS A 177 1.09 -8.62 9.77
C LYS A 177 1.53 -7.58 8.78
N ILE A 178 0.66 -7.28 7.82
CA ILE A 178 0.83 -6.19 6.87
C ILE A 178 -0.41 -5.29 6.96
N LEU A 179 -0.22 -3.98 6.94
CA LEU A 179 -1.29 -3.02 6.79
C LEU A 179 -1.18 -2.40 5.40
N LEU A 180 -2.30 -2.31 4.68
CA LEU A 180 -2.40 -1.66 3.38
C LEU A 180 -3.40 -0.53 3.46
N TRP A 181 -3.09 0.60 2.85
CA TRP A 181 -4.01 1.72 2.62
C TRP A 181 -4.33 1.77 1.14
N ILE A 182 -5.53 1.34 0.79
CA ILE A 182 -6.00 1.23 -0.58
C ILE A 182 -6.76 2.50 -0.97
N ASP A 183 -6.28 3.20 -1.99
CA ASP A 183 -6.99 4.32 -2.61
C ASP A 183 -8.35 3.86 -3.14
N LEU A 184 -9.41 4.42 -2.57
CA LEU A 184 -10.79 4.03 -2.88
C LEU A 184 -11.22 4.38 -4.30
N SER A 185 -10.52 5.29 -4.97
CA SER A 185 -10.80 5.67 -6.35
C SER A 185 -10.11 4.77 -7.38
N ARG A 186 -8.88 4.33 -7.09
CA ARG A 186 -8.02 3.58 -8.03
C ARG A 186 -7.88 2.09 -7.73
N GLY A 187 -8.22 1.64 -6.51
CA GLY A 187 -8.06 0.25 -6.06
C GLY A 187 -6.60 -0.18 -5.90
N ILE A 188 -5.68 0.75 -5.68
CA ILE A 188 -4.25 0.50 -5.49
C ILE A 188 -3.76 1.02 -4.14
N SER A 189 -2.68 0.43 -3.64
CA SER A 189 -2.09 0.87 -2.36
C SER A 189 -1.31 2.17 -2.52
N VAL A 190 -1.51 3.11 -1.59
CA VAL A 190 -0.71 4.34 -1.46
C VAL A 190 0.25 4.26 -0.29
N GLN A 191 0.01 3.33 0.65
CA GLN A 191 0.86 3.12 1.81
C GLN A 191 0.79 1.66 2.25
N GLN A 192 1.93 1.13 2.73
CA GLN A 192 2.05 -0.24 3.22
C GLN A 192 2.91 -0.25 4.48
N LYS A 193 2.51 -1.02 5.50
CA LYS A 193 3.33 -1.23 6.68
C LYS A 193 3.51 -2.73 6.93
N PHE A 194 4.74 -3.18 6.86
CA PHE A 194 5.13 -4.53 7.24
C PHE A 194 5.57 -4.53 8.69
N VAL A 195 4.95 -5.36 9.52
CA VAL A 195 5.28 -5.48 10.95
C VAL A 195 5.94 -6.82 11.19
N GLN A 196 7.12 -6.81 11.79
CA GLN A 196 7.89 -8.01 12.13
C GLN A 196 7.55 -8.50 13.55
N GLY A 197 7.91 -9.74 13.86
CA GLY A 197 7.50 -10.40 15.10
C GLY A 197 7.96 -9.72 16.40
N GLN A 198 9.07 -8.97 16.36
CA GLN A 198 9.61 -8.25 17.53
C GLN A 198 9.19 -6.78 17.61
N GLY A 199 8.32 -6.34 16.70
CA GLY A 199 7.81 -4.98 16.66
C GLY A 199 8.58 -4.03 15.75
N ASP A 200 9.65 -4.49 15.10
CA ASP A 200 10.26 -3.78 13.98
C ASP A 200 9.25 -3.62 12.86
N SER A 201 9.35 -2.55 12.11
CA SER A 201 8.42 -2.32 11.01
C SER A 201 9.05 -1.56 9.87
N ARG A 202 8.51 -1.77 8.67
CA ARG A 202 8.83 -0.97 7.50
C ARG A 202 7.56 -0.34 6.95
N LEU A 203 7.51 0.98 6.98
CA LEU A 203 6.46 1.78 6.37
C LEU A 203 6.92 2.22 4.98
N ALA A 204 6.19 1.86 3.95
CA ALA A 204 6.38 2.33 2.59
C ALA A 204 5.26 3.32 2.25
N LYS A 205 5.60 4.53 1.85
CA LYS A 205 4.69 5.52 1.25
C LYS A 205 5.01 5.64 -0.22
N TYR A 206 3.98 5.72 -1.05
CA TYR A 206 4.10 5.81 -2.50
C TYR A 206 3.49 7.12 -3.00
N SER A 207 4.22 7.79 -3.86
CA SER A 207 3.80 9.02 -4.53
C SER A 207 4.02 8.90 -6.03
N GLU A 208 3.48 9.85 -6.81
CA GLU A 208 3.61 9.89 -8.27
C GLU A 208 3.26 8.54 -8.96
N VAL A 209 2.26 7.83 -8.42
CA VAL A 209 1.89 6.49 -8.90
C VAL A 209 1.27 6.57 -10.29
N ARG A 210 1.96 5.98 -11.27
CA ARG A 210 1.56 5.90 -12.68
C ARG A 210 1.30 4.45 -13.06
N VAL A 211 0.02 4.12 -13.22
CA VAL A 211 -0.41 2.79 -13.67
C VAL A 211 -0.42 2.73 -15.18
N ASN A 212 0.01 1.62 -15.75
CA ASN A 212 0.09 1.34 -17.19
C ASN A 212 0.92 2.36 -17.98
N ALA A 213 1.90 3.00 -17.32
CA ALA A 213 2.88 3.82 -17.99
C ALA A 213 3.82 2.96 -18.86
N LYS A 214 4.30 3.51 -19.97
CA LYS A 214 5.30 2.84 -20.80
C LYS A 214 6.64 2.78 -20.05
N ILE A 215 7.12 1.58 -19.74
CA ILE A 215 8.39 1.31 -19.05
C ILE A 215 9.30 0.56 -20.04
N GLY A 216 10.53 1.04 -20.23
CA GLY A 216 11.51 0.38 -21.09
C GLY A 216 12.03 -0.93 -20.50
N ASN A 217 12.42 -1.87 -21.34
CA ASN A 217 12.98 -3.16 -20.92
C ASN A 217 14.31 -3.02 -20.17
N ASP A 218 15.04 -1.94 -20.41
CA ASP A 218 16.32 -1.62 -19.76
C ASP A 218 16.17 -1.29 -18.27
N VAL A 219 14.97 -0.90 -17.83
CA VAL A 219 14.66 -0.67 -16.41
C VAL A 219 14.80 -1.95 -15.61
N PHE A 220 14.39 -3.09 -16.16
CA PHE A 220 14.45 -4.40 -15.48
C PHE A 220 15.78 -5.12 -15.72
N GLN A 221 16.87 -4.37 -15.71
CA GLN A 221 18.23 -4.87 -15.87
C GLN A 221 19.19 -4.18 -14.90
N LEU A 222 20.01 -4.95 -14.19
CA LEU A 222 21.07 -4.39 -13.37
C LEU A 222 22.20 -3.89 -14.27
N LYS A 223 22.53 -2.61 -14.18
CA LYS A 223 23.64 -1.99 -14.92
C LYS A 223 24.95 -2.21 -14.13
N THR A 224 25.47 -3.41 -14.21
CA THR A 224 26.71 -3.83 -13.52
C THR A 224 27.97 -3.49 -14.32
N THR A 225 29.12 -3.49 -13.66
CA THR A 225 30.45 -3.32 -14.26
C THR A 225 31.15 -4.66 -14.45
N LYS A 226 32.29 -4.68 -15.16
CA LYS A 226 33.14 -5.87 -15.29
C LYS A 226 33.74 -6.36 -13.95
N LYS A 227 33.76 -5.48 -12.93
CA LYS A 227 34.29 -5.78 -11.59
C LYS A 227 33.23 -6.31 -10.64
N THR A 228 31.95 -6.22 -11.02
CA THR A 228 30.84 -6.62 -10.16
C THR A 228 30.91 -8.12 -9.85
N GLN A 229 30.88 -8.43 -8.56
CA GLN A 229 30.88 -9.79 -8.05
C GLN A 229 29.44 -10.24 -7.78
N PHE A 230 29.11 -11.44 -8.24
CA PHE A 230 27.82 -12.08 -7.94
C PHE A 230 28.03 -13.11 -6.84
N VAL A 231 27.34 -12.94 -5.73
CA VAL A 231 27.43 -13.82 -4.56
C VAL A 231 26.05 -14.32 -4.18
N SER A 232 25.96 -15.55 -3.72
CA SER A 232 24.75 -16.12 -3.13
C SER A 232 24.95 -16.23 -1.63
N PRO A 233 23.95 -15.93 -0.80
CA PRO A 233 24.03 -16.20 0.63
C PRO A 233 24.35 -17.69 0.82
N ARG A 234 25.31 -18.01 1.68
CA ARG A 234 25.49 -19.40 2.13
C ARG A 234 24.29 -19.71 3.01
N GLY A 235 23.52 -20.74 2.62
CA GLY A 235 22.42 -21.27 3.41
C GLY A 235 22.91 -21.89 4.71
#